data_e0e9edb8820dcc94841b5757ddb5aab9
#
_entry.id   e0e9edb8820dcc94841b5757ddb5aab9
#
_cell.length_a   1.000
_cell.length_b   1.000
_cell.length_c   1.000
_cell.angle_alpha   90.00
_cell.angle_beta   90.00
_cell.angle_gamma   90.00
#
_symmetry.space_group_name_H-M   'P 1'
#
loop_
_entity.id
_entity.type
_entity.pdbx_description
1 polymer ?
#
loop_
_entity_poly.entity_id
_entity_poly.type
_entity_poly.pdbx_seq_one_letter_code
_entity_poly.pdbx_strand_id
1 'polypeptide(L)'
;VVEAVERHRPQLAVVDVRMPPTLTDDGLRAALEVRERWPETAILVLSQYVEERYASELIAGDVSGVGYLLKDRVADVSDFLDAVRTVGAGGTVLDPEVVAQLLARSRRQDPLAALSPREREVLALMAEGRTNSAIARQLVVSEGAVEKHVSNIFLKLDLPPTGDDHRRVLAVLRWLES
;
A
#
# COMPACT_ATOMS: atom_id res chain seq x y z
N VAL A 1 0.91 5.14 -25.12
CA VAL A 1 -0.33 4.59 -24.48
C VAL A 1 -1.35 5.69 -24.34
N VAL A 2 -1.07 6.76 -23.58
CA VAL A 2 -2.01 7.86 -23.27
C VAL A 2 -2.67 8.43 -24.54
N GLU A 3 -1.88 8.84 -25.54
CA GLU A 3 -2.40 9.36 -26.82
C GLU A 3 -3.28 8.35 -27.59
N ALA A 4 -2.93 7.05 -27.51
CA ALA A 4 -3.73 6.00 -28.14
C ALA A 4 -5.09 5.83 -27.46
N VAL A 5 -5.12 5.83 -26.12
CA VAL A 5 -6.37 5.78 -25.35
C VAL A 5 -7.22 7.01 -25.58
N GLU A 6 -6.63 8.20 -25.59
CA GLU A 6 -7.33 9.45 -25.86
C GLU A 6 -8.02 9.43 -27.25
N ARG A 7 -7.29 8.91 -28.25
CA ARG A 7 -7.79 8.87 -29.65
C ARG A 7 -8.83 7.78 -29.89
N HIS A 8 -8.63 6.59 -29.32
CA HIS A 8 -9.42 5.40 -29.68
C HIS A 8 -10.44 4.99 -28.63
N ARG A 9 -10.35 5.51 -27.41
CA ARG A 9 -11.26 5.18 -26.29
C ARG A 9 -11.55 3.68 -26.18
N PRO A 10 -10.50 2.84 -26.03
CA PRO A 10 -10.69 1.39 -25.96
C PRO A 10 -11.36 0.98 -24.65
N GLN A 11 -12.04 -0.16 -24.66
CA GLN A 11 -12.56 -0.78 -23.41
C GLN A 11 -11.44 -1.26 -22.49
N LEU A 12 -10.34 -1.71 -23.08
CA LEU A 12 -9.19 -2.24 -22.36
C LEU A 12 -7.90 -1.79 -23.04
N ALA A 13 -6.92 -1.35 -22.24
CA ALA A 13 -5.56 -1.13 -22.67
C ALA A 13 -4.62 -2.16 -22.02
N VAL A 14 -3.90 -2.92 -22.86
CA VAL A 14 -2.81 -3.80 -22.38
C VAL A 14 -1.51 -3.01 -22.44
N VAL A 15 -0.82 -2.92 -21.31
CA VAL A 15 0.32 -2.02 -21.14
C VAL A 15 1.54 -2.81 -20.66
N ASP A 16 2.61 -2.79 -21.45
CA ASP A 16 3.92 -3.27 -20.98
C ASP A 16 4.57 -2.21 -20.07
N VAL A 17 5.13 -2.63 -18.94
CA VAL A 17 5.79 -1.74 -17.99
C VAL A 17 6.99 -1.04 -18.63
N ARG A 18 7.84 -1.80 -19.33
CA ARG A 18 9.08 -1.30 -19.93
C ARG A 18 8.88 -0.92 -21.39
N MET A 19 8.48 0.31 -21.61
CA MET A 19 8.31 0.89 -22.94
C MET A 19 9.30 2.01 -23.22
N PRO A 20 9.63 2.30 -24.51
CA PRO A 20 10.34 3.51 -24.87
C PRO A 20 9.59 4.77 -24.35
N PRO A 21 10.30 5.88 -24.03
CA PRO A 21 11.69 6.14 -24.33
C PRO A 21 12.71 5.61 -23.31
N THR A 22 12.31 5.46 -22.01
CA THR A 22 13.32 5.18 -20.96
C THR A 22 13.50 3.71 -20.70
N LEU A 23 12.55 2.86 -21.09
CA LEU A 23 12.51 1.41 -20.82
C LEU A 23 12.52 1.07 -19.32
N THR A 24 12.04 1.98 -18.48
CA THR A 24 11.94 1.77 -17.03
C THR A 24 10.50 1.51 -16.60
N ASP A 25 9.77 2.55 -16.24
CA ASP A 25 8.42 2.52 -15.67
C ASP A 25 7.39 3.32 -16.49
N ASP A 26 7.77 3.69 -17.73
CA ASP A 26 6.93 4.54 -18.60
C ASP A 26 5.53 3.96 -18.82
N GLY A 27 5.42 2.63 -18.93
CA GLY A 27 4.14 1.96 -19.08
C GLY A 27 3.25 2.08 -17.85
N LEU A 28 3.82 1.95 -16.66
CA LEU A 28 3.05 2.09 -15.41
C LEU A 28 2.58 3.51 -15.17
N ARG A 29 3.42 4.51 -15.46
CA ARG A 29 3.02 5.92 -15.40
C ARG A 29 1.88 6.20 -16.37
N ALA A 30 1.99 5.69 -17.60
CA ALA A 30 0.93 5.82 -18.59
C ALA A 30 -0.36 5.12 -18.14
N ALA A 31 -0.26 3.94 -17.50
CA ALA A 31 -1.41 3.23 -16.96
C ALA A 31 -2.12 4.02 -15.85
N LEU A 32 -1.38 4.63 -14.93
CA LEU A 32 -1.93 5.49 -13.87
C LEU A 32 -2.61 6.73 -14.46
N GLU A 33 -1.97 7.41 -15.42
CA GLU A 33 -2.54 8.57 -16.09
C GLU A 33 -3.84 8.21 -16.86
N VAL A 34 -3.85 7.06 -17.54
CA VAL A 34 -5.06 6.57 -18.23
C VAL A 34 -6.19 6.34 -17.25
N ARG A 35 -5.89 5.70 -16.12
CA ARG A 35 -6.87 5.40 -15.08
C ARG A 35 -7.47 6.65 -14.44
N GLU A 36 -6.66 7.68 -14.25
CA GLU A 36 -7.11 8.98 -13.71
C GLU A 36 -7.98 9.74 -14.72
N ARG A 37 -7.58 9.77 -16.00
CA ARG A 37 -8.25 10.56 -17.02
C ARG A 37 -9.44 9.85 -17.67
N TRP A 38 -9.40 8.52 -17.75
CA TRP A 38 -10.43 7.68 -18.40
C TRP A 38 -10.72 6.43 -17.55
N PRO A 39 -11.42 6.59 -16.44
CA PRO A 39 -11.70 5.49 -15.50
C PRO A 39 -12.54 4.35 -16.11
N GLU A 40 -13.23 4.62 -17.21
CA GLU A 40 -13.98 3.63 -17.99
C GLU A 40 -13.09 2.69 -18.82
N THR A 41 -11.81 3.07 -19.08
CA THR A 41 -10.86 2.22 -19.80
C THR A 41 -10.20 1.27 -18.82
N ALA A 42 -10.47 -0.01 -18.95
CA ALA A 42 -9.80 -1.05 -18.16
C ALA A 42 -8.29 -1.13 -18.48
N ILE A 43 -7.48 -1.49 -17.51
CA ILE A 43 -6.02 -1.57 -17.65
C ILE A 43 -5.54 -2.97 -17.30
N LEU A 44 -4.81 -3.60 -18.21
CA LEU A 44 -4.06 -4.84 -17.94
C LEU A 44 -2.56 -4.57 -18.11
N VAL A 45 -1.85 -4.54 -17.00
CA VAL A 45 -0.39 -4.36 -16.97
C VAL A 45 0.30 -5.70 -17.15
N LEU A 46 1.30 -5.74 -18.05
CA LEU A 46 2.24 -6.85 -18.22
C LEU A 46 3.62 -6.41 -17.76
N SER A 47 4.21 -7.13 -16.80
CA SER A 47 5.53 -6.81 -16.26
C SER A 47 6.41 -8.04 -16.18
N GLN A 48 7.71 -7.83 -16.28
CA GLN A 48 8.70 -8.88 -16.01
C GLN A 48 8.95 -9.06 -14.52
N TYR A 49 8.75 -8.00 -13.73
CA TYR A 49 8.95 -7.97 -12.28
C TYR A 49 7.82 -7.19 -11.61
N VAL A 50 7.65 -7.37 -10.31
CA VAL A 50 6.70 -6.56 -9.53
C VAL A 50 7.32 -5.20 -9.21
N GLU A 51 6.74 -4.15 -9.76
CA GLU A 51 7.10 -2.75 -9.44
C GLU A 51 6.20 -2.28 -8.28
N GLU A 52 6.62 -2.62 -7.04
CA GLU A 52 5.81 -2.48 -5.81
C GLU A 52 5.14 -1.11 -5.65
N ARG A 53 5.88 -0.02 -5.96
CA ARG A 53 5.38 1.35 -5.81
C ARG A 53 4.15 1.58 -6.70
N TYR A 54 4.30 1.33 -7.98
CA TYR A 54 3.25 1.59 -8.98
C TYR A 54 2.11 0.57 -8.91
N ALA A 55 2.42 -0.69 -8.57
CA ALA A 55 1.39 -1.68 -8.32
C ALA A 55 0.49 -1.25 -7.16
N SER A 56 1.07 -0.70 -6.08
CA SER A 56 0.30 -0.15 -4.96
C SER A 56 -0.58 1.03 -5.38
N GLU A 57 -0.07 1.96 -6.19
CA GLU A 57 -0.82 3.11 -6.68
C GLU A 57 -1.96 2.67 -7.64
N LEU A 58 -1.68 1.69 -8.52
CA LEU A 58 -2.65 1.18 -9.49
C LEU A 58 -3.86 0.51 -8.84
N ILE A 59 -3.64 -0.18 -7.71
CA ILE A 59 -4.70 -0.88 -6.97
C ILE A 59 -5.21 -0.11 -5.75
N ALA A 60 -4.71 1.12 -5.52
CA ALA A 60 -5.25 2.00 -4.49
C ALA A 60 -6.65 2.48 -4.89
N GLY A 61 -7.63 2.28 -4.02
CA GLY A 61 -9.02 2.68 -4.27
C GLY A 61 -9.84 1.63 -5.02
N ASP A 62 -10.57 2.07 -6.05
CA ASP A 62 -11.38 1.15 -6.88
C ASP A 62 -10.47 0.30 -7.78
N VAL A 63 -10.55 -1.01 -7.65
CA VAL A 63 -9.77 -1.97 -8.44
C VAL A 63 -10.52 -2.55 -9.63
N SER A 64 -11.72 -2.05 -9.92
CA SER A 64 -12.52 -2.48 -11.05
C SER A 64 -11.78 -2.20 -12.37
N GLY A 65 -11.76 -3.18 -13.27
CA GLY A 65 -11.08 -3.07 -14.55
C GLY A 65 -9.55 -2.98 -14.45
N VAL A 66 -8.94 -3.54 -13.38
CA VAL A 66 -7.48 -3.56 -13.20
C VAL A 66 -6.93 -4.97 -13.28
N GLY A 67 -5.90 -5.13 -14.08
CA GLY A 67 -5.11 -6.36 -14.11
C GLY A 67 -3.61 -6.07 -14.00
N TYR A 68 -2.89 -6.95 -13.29
CA TYR A 68 -1.43 -6.94 -13.22
C TYR A 68 -0.93 -8.38 -13.30
N LEU A 69 -0.26 -8.72 -14.38
CA LEU A 69 0.29 -10.06 -14.65
C LEU A 69 1.80 -10.00 -14.83
N LEU A 70 2.48 -11.04 -14.37
CA LEU A 70 3.89 -11.27 -14.66
C LEU A 70 4.03 -12.02 -15.99
N LYS A 71 4.93 -11.54 -16.87
CA LYS A 71 5.14 -12.12 -18.22
C LYS A 71 5.55 -13.58 -18.17
N ASP A 72 6.32 -13.98 -17.15
CA ASP A 72 6.78 -15.36 -16.99
C ASP A 72 5.64 -16.33 -16.63
N ARG A 73 4.51 -15.81 -16.13
CA ARG A 73 3.32 -16.60 -15.81
C ARG A 73 2.23 -16.58 -16.89
N VAL A 74 2.40 -15.72 -17.90
CA VAL A 74 1.54 -15.68 -19.09
C VAL A 74 2.06 -16.68 -20.14
N ALA A 75 2.46 -17.88 -19.70
CA ALA A 75 2.96 -18.92 -20.61
C ALA A 75 1.84 -19.56 -21.45
N ASP A 76 0.61 -19.54 -20.96
CA ASP A 76 -0.57 -20.03 -21.66
C ASP A 76 -1.39 -18.85 -22.22
N VAL A 77 -1.62 -18.87 -23.52
CA VAL A 77 -2.43 -17.88 -24.22
C VAL A 77 -3.87 -17.87 -23.69
N SER A 78 -4.40 -19.02 -23.26
CA SER A 78 -5.76 -19.11 -22.71
C SER A 78 -5.89 -18.30 -21.43
N ASP A 79 -4.94 -18.41 -20.49
CA ASP A 79 -4.94 -17.67 -19.23
C ASP A 79 -4.86 -16.15 -19.46
N PHE A 80 -4.04 -15.75 -20.44
CA PHE A 80 -3.97 -14.34 -20.86
C PHE A 80 -5.31 -13.84 -21.41
N LEU A 81 -5.95 -14.60 -22.29
CA LEU A 81 -7.23 -14.22 -22.87
C LEU A 81 -8.35 -14.16 -21.83
N ASP A 82 -8.32 -15.03 -20.82
CA ASP A 82 -9.27 -15.01 -19.72
C ASP A 82 -9.06 -13.79 -18.81
N ALA A 83 -7.80 -13.43 -18.55
CA ALA A 83 -7.47 -12.19 -17.87
C ALA A 83 -7.97 -10.95 -18.64
N VAL A 84 -7.74 -10.91 -19.97
CA VAL A 84 -8.22 -9.83 -20.85
C VAL A 84 -9.74 -9.69 -20.77
N ARG A 85 -10.49 -10.82 -20.84
CA ARG A 85 -11.96 -10.82 -20.75
C ARG A 85 -12.43 -10.35 -19.38
N THR A 86 -11.82 -10.87 -18.31
CA THR A 86 -12.19 -10.55 -16.92
C THR A 86 -11.98 -9.06 -16.65
N VAL A 87 -10.80 -8.54 -16.98
CA VAL A 87 -10.45 -7.13 -16.75
C VAL A 87 -11.29 -6.21 -17.65
N GLY A 88 -11.48 -6.57 -18.93
CA GLY A 88 -12.31 -5.82 -19.87
C GLY A 88 -13.79 -5.77 -19.47
N ALA A 89 -14.27 -6.76 -18.70
CA ALA A 89 -15.62 -6.77 -18.12
C ALA A 89 -15.72 -6.02 -16.78
N GLY A 90 -14.66 -5.31 -16.36
CA GLY A 90 -14.61 -4.57 -15.10
C GLY A 90 -14.14 -5.40 -13.89
N GLY A 91 -13.76 -6.68 -14.09
CA GLY A 91 -13.18 -7.51 -13.04
C GLY A 91 -11.72 -7.16 -12.72
N THR A 92 -11.17 -7.80 -11.69
CA THR A 92 -9.78 -7.61 -11.24
C THR A 92 -9.00 -8.90 -11.40
N VAL A 93 -7.80 -8.83 -11.97
CA VAL A 93 -6.88 -9.97 -12.10
C VAL A 93 -5.50 -9.55 -11.62
N LEU A 94 -5.04 -10.12 -10.51
CA LEU A 94 -3.72 -9.85 -9.95
C LEU A 94 -2.92 -11.13 -9.84
N ASP A 95 -1.67 -11.12 -10.31
CA ASP A 95 -0.74 -12.23 -10.09
C ASP A 95 -0.55 -12.45 -8.58
N PRO A 96 -0.58 -13.71 -8.08
CA PRO A 96 -0.39 -14.00 -6.66
C PRO A 96 0.90 -13.43 -6.07
N GLU A 97 1.97 -13.34 -6.87
CA GLU A 97 3.23 -12.75 -6.43
C GLU A 97 3.12 -11.23 -6.24
N VAL A 98 2.38 -10.55 -7.12
CA VAL A 98 2.07 -9.12 -6.95
C VAL A 98 1.33 -8.91 -5.64
N VAL A 99 0.30 -9.71 -5.36
CA VAL A 99 -0.46 -9.64 -4.11
C VAL A 99 0.45 -9.89 -2.90
N ALA A 100 1.29 -10.92 -2.95
CA ALA A 100 2.21 -11.26 -1.86
C ALA A 100 3.20 -10.11 -1.55
N GLN A 101 3.78 -9.49 -2.58
CA GLN A 101 4.72 -8.38 -2.42
C GLN A 101 4.02 -7.12 -1.90
N LEU A 102 2.81 -6.81 -2.36
CA LEU A 102 2.02 -5.69 -1.86
C LEU A 102 1.65 -5.85 -0.38
N LEU A 103 1.24 -7.06 0.02
CA LEU A 103 0.97 -7.37 1.43
C LEU A 103 2.24 -7.28 2.29
N ALA A 104 3.38 -7.75 1.78
CA ALA A 104 4.67 -7.62 2.47
C ALA A 104 5.07 -6.15 2.63
N ARG A 105 4.85 -5.32 1.61
CA ARG A 105 5.09 -3.88 1.66
C ARG A 105 4.18 -3.19 2.67
N SER A 106 2.87 -3.47 2.63
CA SER A 106 1.90 -2.91 3.58
C SER A 106 2.32 -3.21 5.03
N ARG A 107 2.76 -4.45 5.31
CA ARG A 107 3.28 -4.82 6.64
C ARG A 107 4.56 -4.08 7.01
N ARG A 108 5.45 -3.77 6.04
CA ARG A 108 6.68 -3.00 6.28
C ARG A 108 6.39 -1.51 6.46
N GLN A 109 5.32 -1.00 5.87
CA GLN A 109 4.90 0.40 5.97
C GLN A 109 3.96 0.66 7.15
N ASP A 110 3.44 -0.38 7.82
CA ASP A 110 2.71 -0.21 9.07
C ASP A 110 3.68 0.25 10.18
N PRO A 111 3.69 1.52 10.56
CA PRO A 111 4.59 2.03 11.58
C PRO A 111 4.39 1.34 12.91
N LEU A 112 3.22 0.70 13.11
CA LEU A 112 2.88 -0.01 14.33
C LEU A 112 3.28 -1.49 14.30
N ALA A 113 3.71 -2.04 13.15
CA ALA A 113 4.09 -3.45 13.02
C ALA A 113 5.24 -3.86 13.99
N ALA A 114 6.12 -2.92 14.31
CA ALA A 114 7.23 -3.11 15.23
C ALA A 114 6.80 -3.16 16.72
N LEU A 115 5.57 -2.74 17.05
CA LEU A 115 5.08 -2.70 18.42
C LEU A 115 4.64 -4.09 18.89
N SER A 116 5.02 -4.46 20.11
CA SER A 116 4.48 -5.64 20.79
C SER A 116 2.99 -5.45 21.12
N PRO A 117 2.23 -6.52 21.38
CA PRO A 117 0.82 -6.40 21.80
C PRO A 117 0.63 -5.45 22.99
N ARG A 118 1.53 -5.50 23.95
CA ARG A 118 1.47 -4.64 25.15
C ARG A 118 1.75 -3.16 24.84
N GLU A 119 2.69 -2.89 23.95
CA GLU A 119 2.97 -1.53 23.49
C GLU A 119 1.81 -0.96 22.68
N ARG A 120 1.13 -1.80 21.88
CA ARG A 120 -0.10 -1.40 21.18
C ARG A 120 -1.23 -1.03 22.13
N GLU A 121 -1.45 -1.83 23.20
CA GLU A 121 -2.44 -1.50 24.25
C GLU A 121 -2.11 -0.17 24.94
N VAL A 122 -0.84 0.07 25.29
CA VAL A 122 -0.41 1.33 25.88
C VAL A 122 -0.64 2.49 24.93
N LEU A 123 -0.29 2.34 23.64
CA LEU A 123 -0.46 3.40 22.64
C LEU A 123 -1.94 3.69 22.37
N ALA A 124 -2.81 2.68 22.35
CA ALA A 124 -4.25 2.87 22.23
C ALA A 124 -4.81 3.73 23.40
N LEU A 125 -4.39 3.43 24.64
CA LEU A 125 -4.79 4.23 25.80
C LEU A 125 -4.20 5.64 25.80
N MET A 126 -2.98 5.81 25.23
CA MET A 126 -2.43 7.14 24.98
C MET A 126 -3.29 7.93 23.98
N ALA A 127 -3.79 7.28 22.93
CA ALA A 127 -4.66 7.88 21.93
C ALA A 127 -6.03 8.29 22.52
N GLU A 128 -6.51 7.60 23.56
CA GLU A 128 -7.67 8.02 24.35
C GLU A 128 -7.39 9.24 25.26
N GLY A 129 -6.16 9.77 25.27
CA GLY A 129 -5.78 10.89 26.12
C GLY A 129 -5.44 10.52 27.58
N ARG A 130 -5.23 9.23 27.88
CA ARG A 130 -4.93 8.77 29.25
C ARG A 130 -3.51 9.17 29.68
N THR A 131 -3.34 9.53 30.96
CA THR A 131 -2.04 9.73 31.59
C THR A 131 -1.36 8.40 31.90
N ASN A 132 -0.03 8.38 32.09
CA ASN A 132 0.70 7.15 32.43
C ASN A 132 0.13 6.49 33.70
N SER A 133 -0.24 7.27 34.74
CA SER A 133 -0.83 6.72 35.96
C SER A 133 -2.24 6.14 35.73
N ALA A 134 -3.03 6.71 34.84
CA ALA A 134 -4.33 6.13 34.44
C ALA A 134 -4.15 4.82 33.66
N ILE A 135 -3.18 4.76 32.73
CA ILE A 135 -2.82 3.56 32.00
C ILE A 135 -2.32 2.48 32.94
N ALA A 136 -1.45 2.83 33.90
CA ALA A 136 -0.93 1.91 34.90
C ALA A 136 -2.04 1.25 35.72
N ARG A 137 -3.02 2.04 36.17
CA ARG A 137 -4.19 1.50 36.89
C ARG A 137 -5.03 0.57 36.03
N GLN A 138 -5.30 0.96 34.78
CA GLN A 138 -6.15 0.18 33.85
C GLN A 138 -5.49 -1.14 33.44
N LEU A 139 -4.19 -1.15 33.24
CA LEU A 139 -3.42 -2.32 32.84
C LEU A 139 -2.88 -3.16 34.03
N VAL A 140 -3.15 -2.71 35.25
CA VAL A 140 -2.72 -3.33 36.52
C VAL A 140 -1.19 -3.53 36.56
N VAL A 141 -0.43 -2.48 36.25
CA VAL A 141 1.03 -2.45 36.28
C VAL A 141 1.54 -1.21 37.02
N SER A 142 2.83 -1.12 37.27
CA SER A 142 3.44 0.09 37.82
C SER A 142 3.54 1.21 36.79
N GLU A 143 3.55 2.46 37.21
CA GLU A 143 3.74 3.62 36.34
C GLU A 143 5.10 3.57 35.63
N GLY A 144 6.15 3.13 36.29
CA GLY A 144 7.48 2.93 35.69
C GLY A 144 7.49 1.86 34.58
N ALA A 145 6.61 0.83 34.68
CA ALA A 145 6.45 -0.14 33.59
C ALA A 145 5.78 0.53 32.36
N VAL A 146 4.80 1.40 32.57
CA VAL A 146 4.17 2.18 31.47
C VAL A 146 5.19 3.12 30.84
N GLU A 147 6.01 3.82 31.62
CA GLU A 147 7.08 4.70 31.11
C GLU A 147 8.07 3.94 30.24
N LYS A 148 8.44 2.72 30.63
CA LYS A 148 9.29 1.86 29.80
C LYS A 148 8.63 1.48 28.49
N HIS A 149 7.33 1.13 28.50
CA HIS A 149 6.59 0.86 27.27
C HIS A 149 6.50 2.10 26.37
N VAL A 150 6.21 3.27 26.94
CA VAL A 150 6.17 4.55 26.20
C VAL A 150 7.52 4.86 25.56
N SER A 151 8.62 4.66 26.29
CA SER A 151 9.98 4.85 25.75
C SER A 151 10.29 3.91 24.60
N ASN A 152 9.90 2.64 24.72
CA ASN A 152 10.05 1.66 23.66
C ASN A 152 9.19 1.99 22.44
N ILE A 153 7.96 2.46 22.65
CA ILE A 153 7.08 2.93 21.56
C ILE A 153 7.76 4.06 20.79
N PHE A 154 8.29 5.06 21.48
CA PHE A 154 8.99 6.16 20.82
C PHE A 154 10.21 5.70 20.02
N LEU A 155 10.99 4.75 20.56
CA LEU A 155 12.13 4.17 19.86
C LEU A 155 11.70 3.41 18.60
N LYS A 156 10.67 2.56 18.71
CA LYS A 156 10.17 1.73 17.60
C LYS A 156 9.46 2.52 16.52
N LEU A 157 8.85 3.65 16.89
CA LEU A 157 8.23 4.59 15.95
C LEU A 157 9.21 5.61 15.39
N ASP A 158 10.52 5.49 15.68
CA ASP A 158 11.55 6.44 15.27
C ASP A 158 11.22 7.88 15.63
N LEU A 159 10.89 8.11 16.91
CA LEU A 159 10.58 9.41 17.49
C LEU A 159 11.71 9.82 18.47
N PRO A 160 12.83 10.38 17.97
CA PRO A 160 13.95 10.80 18.82
C PRO A 160 13.53 11.95 19.75
N PRO A 161 14.21 12.13 20.88
CA PRO A 161 13.99 13.28 21.74
C PRO A 161 14.46 14.55 21.01
N THR A 162 13.52 15.43 20.66
CA THR A 162 13.77 16.77 20.12
C THR A 162 13.31 17.81 21.14
N GLY A 163 13.86 19.01 21.08
CA GLY A 163 13.43 20.13 21.94
C GLY A 163 12.09 20.72 21.51
N ASP A 164 11.69 20.51 20.27
CA ASP A 164 10.59 21.21 19.63
C ASP A 164 9.31 20.37 19.48
N ASP A 165 9.41 19.04 19.62
CA ASP A 165 8.29 18.13 19.34
C ASP A 165 7.78 17.39 20.58
N HIS A 166 6.46 17.30 20.69
CA HIS A 166 5.80 16.45 21.68
C HIS A 166 5.65 15.02 21.17
N ARG A 167 6.67 14.17 21.42
CA ARG A 167 6.70 12.76 20.99
C ARG A 167 5.44 11.96 21.28
N ARG A 168 4.77 12.26 22.41
CA ARG A 168 3.50 11.61 22.76
C ARG A 168 2.41 11.94 21.75
N VAL A 169 2.34 13.18 21.30
CA VAL A 169 1.37 13.62 20.27
C VAL A 169 1.71 12.95 18.94
N LEU A 170 2.98 12.95 18.55
CA LEU A 170 3.41 12.31 17.30
C LEU A 170 3.12 10.81 17.27
N ALA A 171 3.32 10.11 18.41
CA ALA A 171 2.98 8.68 18.53
C ALA A 171 1.48 8.42 18.35
N VAL A 172 0.64 9.29 18.95
CA VAL A 172 -0.83 9.21 18.81
C VAL A 172 -1.27 9.51 17.37
N LEU A 173 -0.67 10.49 16.71
CA LEU A 173 -0.99 10.77 15.29
C LEU A 173 -0.67 9.56 14.41
N ARG A 174 0.48 8.90 14.60
CA ARG A 174 0.82 7.67 13.87
C ARG A 174 -0.13 6.51 14.15
N TRP A 175 -0.69 6.45 15.37
CA TRP A 175 -1.74 5.48 15.69
C TRP A 175 -3.05 5.73 14.95
N LEU A 176 -3.42 6.99 14.77
CA LEU A 176 -4.68 7.38 14.11
C LEU A 176 -4.60 7.32 12.57
N GLU A 177 -3.38 7.31 12.02
CA GLU A 177 -3.11 7.21 10.58
C GLU A 177 -2.93 5.75 10.10
N SER A 178 -2.89 4.77 11.02
CA SER A 178 -2.68 3.34 10.73
C SER A 178 -4.01 2.51 10.58
#